data_60459197f3cbc04a0d1344cc8c5a78f6
#
_entry.id   60459197f3cbc04a0d1344cc8c5a78f6
#
_cell.length_a   1.000
_cell.length_b   1.000
_cell.length_c   1.000
_cell.angle_alpha   90.00
_cell.angle_beta   90.00
_cell.angle_gamma   90.00
#
_symmetry.space_group_name_H-M   'P 1'
#
loop_
_entity.id
_entity.type
_entity.pdbx_description
1 polymer ?
#
loop_
_entity_poly.entity_id
_entity_poly.type
_entity_poly.pdbx_seq_one_letter_code
_entity_poly.pdbx_strand_id
1 'polypeptide(L)'
;MTILEIVFLERRPFKLFHLEKVRFQSFARLWTKNGEVMSTEMPGPSFELLSRCKGVVLDIGPGSGEMISRFNPEQIIALYGAEPAEVLHPGLVRNAKTRGFKSNFHPLVCGGEPESLIPALHKSGVLDISGKAGSAEDGVFDEICCTRVLCGVPHPQQTIKGLYSLLKPGGRMVIAEHVANPWRTEGRMAARFMQVVFTLIGWPFLMGGCELQRHTAEYLRDAGEWDKFDLKYYGTEEVIPFVVGELIKKHASLDKSYAAAVKV
;
A
#
# COMPACT_ATOMS: atom_id res chain seq x y z
N MET A 1 -15.55 -19.88 10.13
CA MET A 1 -16.75 -19.10 10.40
C MET A 1 -17.41 -18.60 9.12
N THR A 2 -16.72 -17.90 8.22
CA THR A 2 -17.32 -17.33 6.99
C THR A 2 -18.07 -18.36 6.12
N ILE A 3 -17.49 -19.55 5.90
CA ILE A 3 -18.12 -20.62 5.11
C ILE A 3 -19.42 -21.10 5.80
N LEU A 4 -19.38 -21.33 7.11
CA LEU A 4 -20.56 -21.76 7.88
C LEU A 4 -21.66 -20.69 7.85
N GLU A 5 -21.29 -19.41 7.94
CA GLU A 5 -22.26 -18.30 7.84
C GLU A 5 -22.90 -18.24 6.46
N ILE A 6 -22.12 -18.32 5.38
CA ILE A 6 -22.61 -18.29 3.99
C ILE A 6 -23.57 -19.46 3.75
N VAL A 7 -23.25 -20.65 4.25
CA VAL A 7 -24.03 -21.86 4.02
C VAL A 7 -25.27 -21.92 4.91
N PHE A 8 -25.11 -21.68 6.22
CA PHE A 8 -26.15 -21.95 7.20
C PHE A 8 -26.97 -20.71 7.61
N LEU A 9 -26.34 -19.53 7.70
CA LEU A 9 -27.03 -18.30 8.08
C LEU A 9 -27.59 -17.53 6.88
N GLU A 10 -26.76 -17.32 5.84
CA GLU A 10 -27.23 -16.63 4.64
C GLU A 10 -28.00 -17.55 3.69
N ARG A 11 -27.92 -18.87 3.86
CA ARG A 11 -28.53 -19.89 2.98
C ARG A 11 -28.20 -19.70 1.49
N ARG A 12 -26.99 -19.23 1.19
CA ARG A 12 -26.52 -18.91 -0.17
C ARG A 12 -25.25 -19.68 -0.54
N PRO A 13 -25.29 -21.04 -0.59
CA PRO A 13 -24.10 -21.85 -0.84
C PRO A 13 -23.40 -21.52 -2.19
N PHE A 14 -24.16 -21.01 -3.15
CA PHE A 14 -23.62 -20.60 -4.47
C PHE A 14 -22.60 -19.46 -4.37
N LYS A 15 -22.58 -18.64 -3.29
CA LYS A 15 -21.53 -17.66 -3.06
C LYS A 15 -20.16 -18.30 -2.90
N LEU A 16 -20.07 -19.57 -2.51
CA LEU A 16 -18.80 -20.30 -2.39
C LEU A 16 -18.10 -20.52 -3.74
N PHE A 17 -18.82 -20.45 -4.85
CA PHE A 17 -18.22 -20.50 -6.20
C PHE A 17 -17.42 -19.22 -6.54
N HIS A 18 -17.65 -18.14 -5.79
CA HIS A 18 -16.86 -16.88 -5.90
C HIS A 18 -15.78 -16.83 -4.83
N LEU A 19 -14.80 -17.72 -4.92
CA LEU A 19 -13.74 -17.88 -3.92
C LEU A 19 -13.00 -16.57 -3.59
N GLU A 20 -12.79 -15.70 -4.56
CA GLU A 20 -12.18 -14.38 -4.33
C GLU A 20 -13.00 -13.50 -3.40
N LYS A 21 -14.32 -13.44 -3.60
CA LYS A 21 -15.23 -12.68 -2.72
C LYS A 21 -15.25 -13.26 -1.32
N VAL A 22 -15.25 -14.60 -1.20
CA VAL A 22 -15.21 -15.29 0.11
C VAL A 22 -13.89 -14.98 0.82
N ARG A 23 -12.77 -15.08 0.12
CA ARG A 23 -11.44 -14.74 0.64
C ARG A 23 -11.42 -13.31 1.17
N PHE A 24 -11.84 -12.37 0.34
CA PHE A 24 -11.86 -10.95 0.66
C PHE A 24 -12.74 -10.63 1.88
N GLN A 25 -13.97 -11.17 1.93
CA GLN A 25 -14.86 -10.99 3.07
C GLN A 25 -14.32 -11.62 4.35
N SER A 26 -13.68 -12.79 4.23
CA SER A 26 -13.08 -13.49 5.38
C SER A 26 -11.94 -12.68 5.97
N PHE A 27 -11.07 -12.13 5.12
CA PHE A 27 -9.98 -11.27 5.54
C PHE A 27 -10.49 -9.96 6.17
N ALA A 28 -11.45 -9.29 5.54
CA ALA A 28 -12.02 -8.06 6.08
C ALA A 28 -12.61 -8.26 7.48
N ARG A 29 -13.29 -9.41 7.73
CA ARG A 29 -13.78 -9.77 9.08
C ARG A 29 -12.64 -10.04 10.07
N LEU A 30 -11.61 -10.77 9.63
CA LEU A 30 -10.42 -11.00 10.46
C LEU A 30 -9.76 -9.67 10.82
N TRP A 31 -9.63 -8.78 9.85
CA TRP A 31 -9.03 -7.46 10.02
C TRP A 31 -9.86 -6.58 10.95
N THR A 32 -11.17 -6.51 10.77
CA THR A 32 -12.08 -5.77 11.67
C THR A 32 -11.93 -6.20 13.14
N LYS A 33 -11.64 -7.48 13.38
CA LYS A 33 -11.52 -8.02 14.73
C LYS A 33 -10.12 -7.86 15.32
N ASN A 34 -9.07 -7.99 14.50
CA ASN A 34 -7.69 -8.14 14.98
C ASN A 34 -6.75 -7.06 14.42
N GLY A 35 -7.21 -6.22 13.49
CA GLY A 35 -6.36 -5.24 12.78
C GLY A 35 -5.64 -4.29 13.74
N GLU A 36 -6.31 -3.83 14.78
CA GLU A 36 -5.71 -2.99 15.82
C GLU A 36 -4.51 -3.70 16.49
N VAL A 37 -4.73 -4.92 17.01
CA VAL A 37 -3.67 -5.70 17.67
C VAL A 37 -2.53 -6.01 16.69
N MET A 38 -2.86 -6.41 15.46
CA MET A 38 -1.86 -6.71 14.42
C MET A 38 -1.09 -5.47 13.96
N SER A 39 -1.53 -4.26 14.35
CA SER A 39 -0.95 -2.98 13.97
C SER A 39 -0.28 -2.24 15.12
N THR A 40 -0.22 -2.86 16.32
CA THR A 40 0.47 -2.28 17.48
C THR A 40 1.97 -2.26 17.30
N GLU A 41 2.50 -3.23 16.58
CA GLU A 41 3.93 -3.37 16.32
C GLU A 41 4.20 -3.46 14.82
N MET A 42 5.17 -2.70 14.36
CA MET A 42 5.69 -2.74 13.01
C MET A 42 7.23 -2.72 13.06
N PRO A 43 7.90 -3.47 12.20
CA PRO A 43 9.34 -3.59 12.25
C PRO A 43 10.05 -2.27 11.88
N GLY A 44 11.25 -2.10 12.43
CA GLY A 44 12.13 -0.98 12.11
C GLY A 44 11.50 0.40 12.34
N PRO A 45 11.85 1.40 11.52
CA PRO A 45 11.39 2.77 11.67
C PRO A 45 9.99 3.03 11.04
N SER A 46 9.16 1.99 10.84
CA SER A 46 7.88 2.12 10.13
C SER A 46 7.01 3.26 10.66
N PHE A 47 6.85 3.37 11.98
CA PHE A 47 6.03 4.43 12.59
C PHE A 47 6.65 5.81 12.45
N GLU A 48 7.99 5.91 12.56
CA GLU A 48 8.71 7.16 12.35
C GLU A 48 8.56 7.64 10.89
N LEU A 49 8.69 6.72 9.93
CA LEU A 49 8.52 7.05 8.50
C LEU A 49 7.13 7.60 8.21
N LEU A 50 6.07 6.99 8.78
CA LEU A 50 4.69 7.46 8.63
C LEU A 50 4.47 8.80 9.33
N SER A 51 5.05 9.03 10.51
CA SER A 51 4.86 10.28 11.27
C SER A 51 5.46 11.51 10.57
N ARG A 52 6.41 11.29 9.65
CA ARG A 52 7.05 12.35 8.85
C ARG A 52 6.34 12.62 7.53
N CYS A 53 5.25 11.93 7.24
CA CYS A 53 4.49 12.15 6.00
C CYS A 53 3.86 13.54 5.97
N LYS A 54 3.93 14.18 4.78
CA LYS A 54 3.47 15.56 4.58
C LYS A 54 2.91 15.81 3.18
N GLY A 55 2.20 16.93 3.01
CA GLY A 55 1.66 17.33 1.72
C GLY A 55 0.43 16.51 1.33
N VAL A 56 0.31 16.17 0.06
CA VAL A 56 -0.75 15.33 -0.48
C VAL A 56 -0.29 13.87 -0.43
N VAL A 57 -0.94 13.08 0.39
CA VAL A 57 -0.54 11.70 0.73
C VAL A 57 -1.55 10.70 0.22
N LEU A 58 -1.07 9.60 -0.38
CA LEU A 58 -1.87 8.44 -0.75
C LEU A 58 -1.46 7.25 0.13
N ASP A 59 -2.41 6.72 0.89
CA ASP A 59 -2.25 5.50 1.69
C ASP A 59 -2.95 4.33 0.99
N ILE A 60 -2.19 3.32 0.61
CA ILE A 60 -2.69 2.15 -0.11
C ILE A 60 -3.02 1.04 0.89
N GLY A 61 -4.27 0.58 0.86
CA GLY A 61 -4.75 -0.48 1.73
C GLY A 61 -4.76 -0.10 3.22
N PRO A 62 -5.31 1.08 3.62
CA PRO A 62 -5.32 1.50 5.01
C PRO A 62 -6.14 0.59 5.93
N GLY A 63 -6.89 -0.35 5.40
CA GLY A 63 -7.78 -1.20 6.18
C GLY A 63 -8.86 -0.41 6.90
N SER A 64 -9.05 -0.67 8.20
CA SER A 64 -9.91 0.16 9.05
C SER A 64 -9.19 1.42 9.58
N GLY A 65 -7.99 1.74 9.10
CA GLY A 65 -7.27 2.97 9.45
C GLY A 65 -6.39 2.87 10.70
N GLU A 66 -5.91 1.69 11.04
CA GLU A 66 -5.07 1.47 12.22
C GLU A 66 -3.76 2.27 12.14
N MET A 67 -3.17 2.35 10.93
CA MET A 67 -1.95 3.11 10.69
C MET A 67 -2.17 4.62 10.61
N ILE A 68 -3.41 5.10 10.41
CA ILE A 68 -3.72 6.54 10.34
C ILE A 68 -3.33 7.25 11.64
N SER A 69 -3.35 6.56 12.77
CA SER A 69 -2.89 7.09 14.06
C SER A 69 -1.43 7.53 14.07
N ARG A 70 -0.63 7.07 13.11
CA ARG A 70 0.81 7.37 13.00
C ARG A 70 1.09 8.63 12.17
N PHE A 71 0.15 9.06 11.33
CA PHE A 71 0.31 10.30 10.58
C PHE A 71 0.17 11.54 11.47
N ASN A 72 0.85 12.62 11.08
CA ASN A 72 0.68 13.94 11.69
C ASN A 72 -0.30 14.79 10.85
N PRO A 73 -1.55 15.03 11.32
CA PRO A 73 -2.54 15.78 10.56
C PRO A 73 -2.13 17.22 10.22
N GLU A 74 -1.24 17.83 11.02
CA GLU A 74 -0.80 19.22 10.81
C GLU A 74 0.14 19.35 9.60
N GLN A 75 0.80 18.26 9.19
CA GLN A 75 1.72 18.24 8.06
C GLN A 75 1.05 17.79 6.75
N ILE A 76 -0.14 17.19 6.84
CA ILE A 76 -0.83 16.60 5.70
C ILE A 76 -1.91 17.55 5.18
N ILE A 77 -1.74 17.99 3.93
CA ILE A 77 -2.71 18.84 3.23
C ILE A 77 -3.96 18.04 2.89
N ALA A 78 -3.79 16.86 2.31
CA ALA A 78 -4.86 15.91 1.99
C ALA A 78 -4.36 14.48 2.11
N LEU A 79 -5.15 13.60 2.74
CA LEU A 79 -4.89 12.17 2.85
C LEU A 79 -5.94 11.39 2.07
N TYR A 80 -5.50 10.67 1.05
CA TYR A 80 -6.32 9.75 0.26
C TYR A 80 -6.08 8.33 0.74
N GLY A 81 -7.14 7.63 1.15
CA GLY A 81 -7.06 6.24 1.60
C GLY A 81 -7.72 5.30 0.59
N ALA A 82 -6.94 4.56 -0.19
CA ALA A 82 -7.43 3.61 -1.20
C ALA A 82 -7.64 2.22 -0.57
N GLU A 83 -8.88 1.91 -0.20
CA GLU A 83 -9.27 0.64 0.44
C GLU A 83 -10.44 -0.01 -0.33
N PRO A 84 -10.24 -1.20 -0.93
CA PRO A 84 -11.28 -1.84 -1.71
C PRO A 84 -12.41 -2.45 -0.87
N ALA A 85 -12.18 -2.70 0.43
CA ALA A 85 -13.16 -3.31 1.32
C ALA A 85 -14.12 -2.28 1.91
N GLU A 86 -15.28 -2.07 1.28
CA GLU A 86 -16.31 -1.14 1.79
C GLU A 86 -16.67 -1.37 3.27
N VAL A 87 -16.64 -2.61 3.74
CA VAL A 87 -16.95 -2.96 5.13
C VAL A 87 -15.94 -2.37 6.13
N LEU A 88 -14.73 -2.02 5.70
CA LEU A 88 -13.71 -1.40 6.54
C LEU A 88 -13.83 0.14 6.59
N HIS A 89 -14.51 0.76 5.62
CA HIS A 89 -14.63 2.22 5.52
C HIS A 89 -15.23 2.91 6.75
N PRO A 90 -16.27 2.37 7.43
CA PRO A 90 -16.77 3.00 8.65
C PRO A 90 -15.70 3.10 9.75
N GLY A 91 -14.85 2.09 9.89
CA GLY A 91 -13.69 2.10 10.79
C GLY A 91 -12.64 3.12 10.34
N LEU A 92 -12.29 3.08 9.06
CA LEU A 92 -11.32 3.96 8.43
C LEU A 92 -11.65 5.45 8.63
N VAL A 93 -12.90 5.84 8.34
CA VAL A 93 -13.36 7.23 8.53
C VAL A 93 -13.37 7.61 10.00
N ARG A 94 -13.82 6.72 10.89
CA ARG A 94 -13.81 6.97 12.34
C ARG A 94 -12.40 7.19 12.85
N ASN A 95 -11.44 6.34 12.48
CA ASN A 95 -10.05 6.43 12.93
C ASN A 95 -9.35 7.68 12.38
N ALA A 96 -9.60 8.04 11.12
CA ALA A 96 -9.13 9.30 10.55
C ALA A 96 -9.66 10.52 11.34
N LYS A 97 -10.96 10.54 11.63
CA LYS A 97 -11.59 11.61 12.42
C LYS A 97 -11.03 11.69 13.84
N THR A 98 -10.84 10.56 14.50
CA THR A 98 -10.27 10.50 15.86
C THR A 98 -8.84 11.03 15.88
N ARG A 99 -8.06 10.78 14.81
CA ARG A 99 -6.70 11.32 14.66
C ARG A 99 -6.67 12.84 14.42
N GLY A 100 -7.76 13.45 14.00
CA GLY A 100 -7.86 14.87 13.72
C GLY A 100 -8.00 15.23 12.24
N PHE A 101 -8.03 14.26 11.36
CA PHE A 101 -8.39 14.49 9.97
C PHE A 101 -9.89 14.82 9.87
N LYS A 102 -10.22 15.82 9.06
CA LYS A 102 -11.59 16.31 8.86
C LYS A 102 -11.96 16.30 7.38
N SER A 103 -12.10 17.46 6.78
CA SER A 103 -12.39 17.64 5.35
C SER A 103 -11.22 17.27 4.43
N ASN A 104 -10.03 17.08 4.99
CA ASN A 104 -8.81 16.70 4.27
C ASN A 104 -8.55 15.19 4.24
N PHE A 105 -9.48 14.36 4.70
CA PHE A 105 -9.45 12.90 4.51
C PHE A 105 -10.42 12.47 3.42
N HIS A 106 -9.92 11.71 2.44
CA HIS A 106 -10.66 11.27 1.26
C HIS A 106 -10.59 9.73 1.14
N PRO A 107 -11.56 8.99 1.70
CA PRO A 107 -11.64 7.55 1.53
C PRO A 107 -12.06 7.20 0.10
N LEU A 108 -11.32 6.30 -0.55
CA LEU A 108 -11.57 5.83 -1.91
C LEU A 108 -11.88 4.33 -1.87
N VAL A 109 -13.03 3.94 -2.43
CA VAL A 109 -13.41 2.52 -2.58
C VAL A 109 -12.75 1.98 -3.83
N CYS A 110 -11.46 1.64 -3.73
CA CYS A 110 -10.66 1.11 -4.84
C CYS A 110 -9.44 0.36 -4.32
N GLY A 111 -8.88 -0.52 -5.15
CA GLY A 111 -7.56 -1.11 -4.91
C GLY A 111 -6.42 -0.18 -5.31
N GLY A 112 -5.18 -0.65 -5.12
CA GLY A 112 -3.97 0.09 -5.52
C GLY A 112 -3.58 -0.10 -6.99
N GLU A 113 -4.17 -1.07 -7.69
CA GLU A 113 -3.93 -1.34 -9.11
C GLU A 113 -4.45 -0.20 -9.99
N PRO A 114 -3.74 0.16 -11.08
CA PRO A 114 -4.09 1.30 -11.93
C PRO A 114 -5.54 1.29 -12.44
N GLU A 115 -6.05 0.11 -12.79
CA GLU A 115 -7.41 -0.07 -13.34
C GLU A 115 -8.51 0.32 -12.35
N SER A 116 -8.23 0.22 -11.05
CA SER A 116 -9.14 0.57 -9.96
C SER A 116 -8.85 1.97 -9.40
N LEU A 117 -7.58 2.28 -9.20
CA LEU A 117 -7.12 3.51 -8.54
C LEU A 117 -7.33 4.76 -9.43
N ILE A 118 -6.93 4.71 -10.70
CA ILE A 118 -6.98 5.88 -11.58
C ILE A 118 -8.41 6.44 -11.76
N PRO A 119 -9.44 5.61 -12.04
CA PRO A 119 -10.82 6.11 -12.10
C PRO A 119 -11.32 6.71 -10.77
N ALA A 120 -10.90 6.14 -9.64
CA ALA A 120 -11.28 6.66 -8.31
C ALA A 120 -10.63 8.02 -8.03
N LEU A 121 -9.35 8.21 -8.41
CA LEU A 121 -8.65 9.49 -8.30
C LEU A 121 -9.24 10.56 -9.21
N HIS A 122 -9.63 10.21 -10.44
CA HIS A 122 -10.38 11.13 -11.32
C HIS A 122 -11.71 11.55 -10.70
N LYS A 123 -12.49 10.61 -10.19
CA LYS A 123 -13.76 10.87 -9.53
C LYS A 123 -13.62 11.77 -8.30
N SER A 124 -12.50 11.66 -7.57
CA SER A 124 -12.20 12.51 -6.42
C SER A 124 -11.70 13.91 -6.78
N GLY A 125 -11.41 14.15 -8.07
CA GLY A 125 -10.91 15.44 -8.57
C GLY A 125 -9.42 15.69 -8.33
N VAL A 126 -8.66 14.70 -7.82
CA VAL A 126 -7.21 14.85 -7.60
C VAL A 126 -6.41 14.65 -8.88
N LEU A 127 -6.94 13.85 -9.83
CA LEU A 127 -6.41 13.75 -11.19
C LEU A 127 -7.31 14.56 -12.14
N ASP A 128 -6.71 15.51 -12.85
CA ASP A 128 -7.40 16.25 -13.90
C ASP A 128 -7.15 15.61 -15.28
N ILE A 129 -8.24 15.37 -16.03
CA ILE A 129 -8.19 14.83 -17.40
C ILE A 129 -7.71 15.91 -18.40
N SER A 130 -7.71 17.19 -18.00
CA SER A 130 -7.48 18.32 -18.92
C SER A 130 -6.00 18.63 -19.20
N GLY A 131 -5.04 17.87 -18.66
CA GLY A 131 -3.61 18.08 -18.91
C GLY A 131 -3.02 19.35 -18.31
N LYS A 132 -3.76 20.04 -17.41
CA LYS A 132 -3.23 21.14 -16.58
C LYS A 132 -2.66 20.61 -15.28
N ALA A 133 -1.91 21.40 -14.54
CA ALA A 133 -1.16 21.05 -13.35
C ALA A 133 -1.77 19.88 -12.56
N GLY A 134 -1.07 18.73 -12.51
CA GLY A 134 -1.55 17.47 -11.94
C GLY A 134 -1.78 16.37 -12.97
N SER A 135 -1.18 16.49 -14.18
CA SER A 135 -1.17 15.40 -15.16
C SER A 135 -0.49 14.16 -14.55
N ALA A 136 -0.93 12.97 -14.95
CA ALA A 136 -0.30 11.72 -14.50
C ALA A 136 1.20 11.63 -14.84
N GLU A 137 1.69 12.44 -15.79
CA GLU A 137 3.11 12.52 -16.16
C GLU A 137 3.95 13.23 -15.08
N ASP A 138 3.38 14.26 -14.41
CA ASP A 138 4.08 15.03 -13.36
C ASP A 138 3.89 14.44 -11.96
N GLY A 139 3.00 13.46 -11.82
CA GLY A 139 2.57 12.93 -10.53
C GLY A 139 1.68 13.92 -9.77
N VAL A 140 0.96 13.40 -8.77
CA VAL A 140 0.02 14.22 -7.97
C VAL A 140 0.26 14.11 -6.48
N PHE A 141 0.94 13.06 -6.02
CA PHE A 141 1.20 12.81 -4.61
C PHE A 141 2.61 13.23 -4.22
N ASP A 142 2.72 13.95 -3.11
CA ASP A 142 4.00 14.23 -2.48
C ASP A 142 4.55 12.96 -1.82
N GLU A 143 3.65 12.14 -1.28
CA GLU A 143 4.02 10.88 -0.66
C GLU A 143 3.00 9.76 -0.94
N ILE A 144 3.50 8.52 -1.05
CA ILE A 144 2.70 7.30 -1.16
C ILE A 144 3.15 6.32 -0.09
N CYS A 145 2.20 5.82 0.71
CA CYS A 145 2.46 4.85 1.76
C CYS A 145 1.91 3.47 1.37
N CYS A 146 2.75 2.45 1.52
CA CYS A 146 2.39 1.04 1.32
C CYS A 146 2.81 0.26 2.56
N THR A 147 1.83 -0.14 3.38
CA THR A 147 2.08 -0.89 4.61
C THR A 147 1.27 -2.17 4.64
N ARG A 148 1.93 -3.32 4.46
CA ARG A 148 1.31 -4.66 4.41
C ARG A 148 0.22 -4.80 3.35
N VAL A 149 0.38 -4.16 2.22
CA VAL A 149 -0.58 -4.16 1.12
C VAL A 149 -0.01 -4.74 -0.17
N LEU A 150 1.24 -4.40 -0.54
CA LEU A 150 1.86 -4.85 -1.79
C LEU A 150 2.02 -6.37 -1.84
N CYS A 151 2.05 -7.04 -0.69
CA CYS A 151 2.05 -8.50 -0.62
C CYS A 151 0.73 -9.11 -1.12
N GLY A 152 -0.39 -8.35 -1.12
CA GLY A 152 -1.73 -8.82 -1.48
C GLY A 152 -2.29 -8.27 -2.80
N VAL A 153 -1.73 -7.22 -3.37
CA VAL A 153 -2.26 -6.61 -4.60
C VAL A 153 -2.13 -7.56 -5.80
N PRO A 154 -3.10 -7.56 -6.73
CA PRO A 154 -2.92 -8.24 -8.01
C PRO A 154 -1.84 -7.51 -8.83
N HIS A 155 -1.10 -8.25 -9.68
CA HIS A 155 -0.09 -7.67 -10.59
C HIS A 155 0.87 -6.66 -9.93
N PRO A 156 1.65 -7.06 -8.88
CA PRO A 156 2.39 -6.13 -8.03
C PRO A 156 3.37 -5.24 -8.78
N GLN A 157 4.03 -5.74 -9.83
CA GLN A 157 4.95 -4.96 -10.65
C GLN A 157 4.23 -3.82 -11.38
N GLN A 158 3.05 -4.10 -11.96
CA GLN A 158 2.24 -3.10 -12.65
C GLN A 158 1.66 -2.09 -11.66
N THR A 159 1.18 -2.57 -10.52
CA THR A 159 0.68 -1.72 -9.43
C THR A 159 1.76 -0.75 -8.96
N ILE A 160 2.96 -1.24 -8.66
CA ILE A 160 4.07 -0.41 -8.18
C ILE A 160 4.51 0.62 -9.25
N LYS A 161 4.55 0.23 -10.54
CA LYS A 161 4.82 1.18 -11.64
C LYS A 161 3.75 2.27 -11.73
N GLY A 162 2.48 1.91 -11.57
CA GLY A 162 1.37 2.86 -11.52
C GLY A 162 1.51 3.84 -10.35
N LEU A 163 1.82 3.34 -9.15
CA LEU A 163 2.08 4.18 -7.98
C LEU A 163 3.30 5.10 -8.19
N TYR A 164 4.39 4.58 -8.79
CA TYR A 164 5.53 5.40 -9.14
C TYR A 164 5.17 6.55 -10.09
N SER A 165 4.31 6.33 -11.08
CA SER A 165 3.87 7.39 -12.01
C SER A 165 3.06 8.47 -11.30
N LEU A 166 2.24 8.10 -10.30
CA LEU A 166 1.44 9.03 -9.50
C LEU A 166 2.25 9.85 -8.50
N LEU A 167 3.48 9.44 -8.19
CA LEU A 167 4.37 10.16 -7.30
C LEU A 167 5.03 11.33 -8.04
N LYS A 168 5.02 12.53 -7.44
CA LYS A 168 5.71 13.72 -7.97
C LYS A 168 7.22 13.48 -8.11
N PRO A 169 7.90 14.15 -9.03
CA PRO A 169 9.36 14.20 -9.02
C PRO A 169 9.86 14.70 -7.65
N GLY A 170 10.83 14.00 -7.05
CA GLY A 170 11.27 14.25 -5.67
C GLY A 170 10.30 13.77 -4.58
N GLY A 171 9.15 13.23 -4.95
CA GLY A 171 8.19 12.67 -4.02
C GLY A 171 8.69 11.40 -3.34
N ARG A 172 8.14 11.07 -2.17
CA ARG A 172 8.59 9.98 -1.30
C ARG A 172 7.61 8.81 -1.27
N MET A 173 8.13 7.59 -1.39
CA MET A 173 7.37 6.37 -1.15
C MET A 173 7.84 5.73 0.16
N VAL A 174 6.91 5.49 1.09
CA VAL A 174 7.14 4.81 2.37
C VAL A 174 6.70 3.36 2.25
N ILE A 175 7.58 2.44 2.59
CA ILE A 175 7.38 1.00 2.43
C ILE A 175 7.56 0.29 3.77
N ALA A 176 6.60 -0.58 4.11
CA ALA A 176 6.72 -1.57 5.18
C ALA A 176 5.95 -2.84 4.80
N GLU A 177 6.61 -3.76 4.10
CA GLU A 177 5.95 -4.87 3.39
C GLU A 177 6.52 -6.24 3.73
N HIS A 178 5.63 -7.25 3.79
CA HIS A 178 6.04 -8.65 3.81
C HIS A 178 6.73 -9.03 2.51
N VAL A 179 7.81 -9.78 2.62
CA VAL A 179 8.63 -10.16 1.46
C VAL A 179 9.11 -11.62 1.53
N ALA A 180 9.59 -12.11 0.42
CA ALA A 180 10.34 -13.35 0.38
C ALA A 180 11.55 -13.26 1.32
N ASN A 181 11.74 -14.32 2.14
CA ASN A 181 12.91 -14.37 3.01
C ASN A 181 14.21 -14.31 2.17
N PRO A 182 15.13 -13.38 2.45
CA PRO A 182 16.37 -13.18 1.69
C PRO A 182 17.44 -14.22 2.08
N TRP A 183 17.08 -15.50 2.05
CA TRP A 183 17.88 -16.64 2.53
C TRP A 183 19.28 -16.78 1.93
N ARG A 184 19.51 -16.16 0.78
CA ARG A 184 20.82 -16.20 0.10
C ARG A 184 21.79 -15.14 0.60
N THR A 185 21.33 -14.15 1.31
CA THR A 185 22.13 -13.00 1.78
C THR A 185 22.14 -12.88 3.29
N GLU A 186 20.97 -12.65 3.90
CA GLU A 186 20.87 -12.33 5.33
C GLU A 186 19.73 -13.09 6.06
N GLY A 187 19.02 -13.96 5.32
CA GLY A 187 17.91 -14.74 5.87
C GLY A 187 18.28 -16.19 6.13
N ARG A 188 17.24 -17.02 6.35
CA ARG A 188 17.37 -18.47 6.62
C ARG A 188 16.67 -19.32 5.57
N MET A 189 17.35 -20.33 5.09
CA MET A 189 16.77 -21.33 4.16
C MET A 189 15.55 -22.03 4.77
N ALA A 190 15.58 -22.36 6.06
CA ALA A 190 14.44 -22.97 6.75
C ALA A 190 13.21 -22.05 6.75
N ALA A 191 13.38 -20.74 7.01
CA ALA A 191 12.30 -19.76 6.96
C ALA A 191 11.75 -19.63 5.52
N ARG A 192 12.62 -19.61 4.52
CA ARG A 192 12.20 -19.60 3.11
C ARG A 192 11.41 -20.87 2.73
N PHE A 193 11.83 -22.02 3.20
CA PHE A 193 11.11 -23.28 3.01
C PHE A 193 9.72 -23.20 3.65
N MET A 194 9.61 -22.69 4.87
CA MET A 194 8.33 -22.52 5.55
C MET A 194 7.39 -21.54 4.82
N GLN A 195 7.90 -20.51 4.14
CA GLN A 195 7.08 -19.66 3.28
C GLN A 195 6.43 -20.46 2.13
N VAL A 196 7.16 -21.39 1.54
CA VAL A 196 6.62 -22.31 0.52
C VAL A 196 5.53 -23.19 1.13
N VAL A 197 5.78 -23.78 2.29
CA VAL A 197 4.80 -24.61 3.01
C VAL A 197 3.52 -23.78 3.30
N PHE A 198 3.67 -22.57 3.85
CA PHE A 198 2.53 -21.70 4.13
C PHE A 198 1.71 -21.36 2.86
N THR A 199 2.39 -21.10 1.76
CA THR A 199 1.71 -20.89 0.47
C THR A 199 0.90 -22.12 0.06
N LEU A 200 1.47 -23.31 0.17
CA LEU A 200 0.82 -24.57 -0.21
C LEU A 200 -0.39 -24.93 0.67
N ILE A 201 -0.34 -24.60 1.97
CA ILE A 201 -1.47 -24.84 2.88
C ILE A 201 -2.54 -23.74 2.83
N GLY A 202 -2.42 -22.76 1.93
CA GLY A 202 -3.46 -21.79 1.66
C GLY A 202 -3.32 -20.45 2.38
N TRP A 203 -2.12 -20.08 2.83
CA TRP A 203 -1.86 -18.77 3.44
C TRP A 203 -2.44 -17.60 2.63
N PRO A 204 -2.23 -17.50 1.29
CA PRO A 204 -2.78 -16.38 0.53
C PRO A 204 -4.31 -16.31 0.59
N PHE A 205 -4.97 -17.47 0.66
CA PHE A 205 -6.43 -17.51 0.80
C PHE A 205 -6.90 -17.01 2.17
N LEU A 206 -6.22 -17.43 3.24
CA LEU A 206 -6.59 -17.08 4.62
C LEU A 206 -6.25 -15.62 4.96
N MET A 207 -5.16 -15.11 4.40
CA MET A 207 -4.59 -13.80 4.70
C MET A 207 -4.85 -12.75 3.58
N GLY A 208 -6.03 -12.81 2.96
CA GLY A 208 -6.50 -11.76 2.05
C GLY A 208 -5.72 -11.59 0.75
N GLY A 209 -4.95 -12.61 0.35
CA GLY A 209 -4.10 -12.54 -0.84
C GLY A 209 -2.63 -12.29 -0.54
N CYS A 210 -2.24 -12.23 0.74
CA CYS A 210 -0.84 -12.02 1.12
C CYS A 210 0.07 -13.14 0.59
N GLU A 211 0.93 -12.81 -0.35
CA GLU A 211 1.92 -13.69 -0.99
C GLU A 211 3.27 -13.51 -0.31
N LEU A 212 3.66 -14.45 0.56
CA LEU A 212 4.91 -14.37 1.32
C LEU A 212 6.19 -14.48 0.48
N GLN A 213 6.05 -14.88 -0.79
CA GLN A 213 7.19 -15.14 -1.68
C GLN A 213 7.49 -13.99 -2.64
N ARG A 214 6.90 -12.80 -2.44
CA ARG A 214 7.10 -11.64 -3.32
C ARG A 214 8.46 -11.00 -3.13
N HIS A 215 9.10 -10.66 -4.24
CA HIS A 215 10.35 -9.92 -4.30
C HIS A 215 10.09 -8.41 -4.40
N THR A 216 9.31 -7.86 -3.46
CA THR A 216 8.80 -6.49 -3.52
C THR A 216 9.92 -5.44 -3.64
N ALA A 217 11.07 -5.66 -3.00
CA ALA A 217 12.21 -4.75 -3.12
C ALA A 217 12.76 -4.67 -4.57
N GLU A 218 12.75 -5.79 -5.30
CA GLU A 218 13.16 -5.82 -6.72
C GLU A 218 12.11 -5.09 -7.58
N TYR A 219 10.82 -5.34 -7.35
CA TYR A 219 9.74 -4.67 -8.08
C TYR A 219 9.75 -3.16 -7.88
N LEU A 220 10.07 -2.69 -6.67
CA LEU A 220 10.24 -1.27 -6.36
C LEU A 220 11.43 -0.69 -7.09
N ARG A 221 12.56 -1.41 -7.15
CA ARG A 221 13.76 -0.96 -7.87
C ARG A 221 13.49 -0.79 -9.36
N ASP A 222 12.73 -1.73 -9.94
CA ASP A 222 12.43 -1.78 -11.38
C ASP A 222 11.26 -0.85 -11.78
N ALA A 223 10.61 -0.19 -10.81
CA ALA A 223 9.47 0.68 -11.09
C ALA A 223 9.85 1.97 -11.80
N GLY A 224 11.07 2.47 -11.59
CA GLY A 224 11.57 3.70 -12.19
C GLY A 224 12.91 4.13 -11.60
N GLU A 225 13.29 5.38 -11.83
CA GLU A 225 14.54 5.94 -11.33
C GLU A 225 14.35 6.61 -9.96
N TRP A 226 15.23 6.30 -9.03
CA TRP A 226 15.20 6.77 -7.66
C TRP A 226 16.46 7.59 -7.32
N ASP A 227 16.30 8.77 -6.75
CA ASP A 227 17.41 9.53 -6.17
C ASP A 227 17.86 8.95 -4.83
N LYS A 228 16.93 8.31 -4.10
CA LYS A 228 17.21 7.54 -2.89
C LYS A 228 16.46 6.22 -2.94
N PHE A 229 17.16 5.13 -2.65
CA PHE A 229 16.58 3.80 -2.50
C PHE A 229 17.09 3.20 -1.18
N ASP A 230 16.42 3.50 -0.08
CA ASP A 230 16.83 3.08 1.28
C ASP A 230 15.80 2.11 1.85
N LEU A 231 16.00 0.84 1.57
CA LEU A 231 15.21 -0.27 2.09
C LEU A 231 16.10 -1.22 2.88
N LYS A 232 15.63 -1.64 4.05
CA LYS A 232 16.30 -2.63 4.91
C LYS A 232 15.37 -3.78 5.23
N TYR A 233 15.93 -4.97 5.34
CA TYR A 233 15.19 -6.15 5.79
C TYR A 233 15.13 -6.19 7.31
N TYR A 234 14.01 -6.69 7.83
CA TYR A 234 13.76 -6.90 9.25
C TYR A 234 13.12 -8.27 9.46
N GLY A 235 13.41 -8.91 10.59
CA GLY A 235 12.90 -10.25 10.88
C GLY A 235 13.39 -11.31 9.90
N THR A 236 14.61 -11.20 9.38
CA THR A 236 15.18 -12.11 8.37
C THR A 236 15.33 -13.55 8.88
N GLU A 237 15.40 -13.73 10.21
CA GLU A 237 15.38 -15.03 10.87
C GLU A 237 13.98 -15.66 10.91
N GLU A 238 12.95 -14.88 10.69
CA GLU A 238 11.54 -15.26 10.78
C GLU A 238 10.99 -15.73 9.44
N VAL A 239 9.83 -16.41 9.51
CA VAL A 239 9.12 -16.87 8.30
C VAL A 239 8.50 -15.70 7.54
N ILE A 240 8.14 -14.61 8.23
CA ILE A 240 7.47 -13.44 7.63
C ILE A 240 8.36 -12.21 7.82
N PRO A 241 9.46 -12.09 7.06
CA PRO A 241 10.31 -10.91 7.09
C PRO A 241 9.63 -9.72 6.40
N PHE A 242 10.11 -8.55 6.76
CA PHE A 242 9.70 -7.28 6.16
C PHE A 242 10.84 -6.64 5.40
N VAL A 243 10.48 -5.85 4.42
CA VAL A 243 11.31 -4.75 3.90
C VAL A 243 10.69 -3.43 4.35
N VAL A 244 11.51 -2.56 4.97
CA VAL A 244 11.06 -1.27 5.49
C VAL A 244 12.02 -0.18 5.07
N GLY A 245 11.46 0.97 4.68
CA GLY A 245 12.26 2.15 4.36
C GLY A 245 11.52 3.17 3.50
N GLU A 246 12.31 4.01 2.85
CA GLU A 246 11.79 5.07 2.00
C GLU A 246 12.55 5.17 0.67
N LEU A 247 11.82 5.56 -0.35
CA LEU A 247 12.32 5.78 -1.70
C LEU A 247 11.98 7.21 -2.11
N ILE A 248 12.90 7.90 -2.76
CA ILE A 248 12.67 9.24 -3.32
C ILE A 248 12.73 9.14 -4.84
N LYS A 249 11.61 9.46 -5.49
CA LYS A 249 11.54 9.49 -6.96
C LYS A 249 12.54 10.51 -7.50
N LYS A 250 13.20 10.16 -8.58
CA LYS A 250 14.15 11.07 -9.25
C LYS A 250 13.52 12.42 -9.53
N HIS A 251 14.23 13.48 -9.18
CA HIS A 251 13.82 14.84 -9.52
C HIS A 251 13.80 15.02 -11.05
N ALA A 252 12.86 15.84 -11.54
CA ALA A 252 12.91 16.25 -12.95
C ALA A 252 14.27 16.94 -13.21
N SER A 253 15.01 16.46 -14.22
CA SER A 253 16.22 17.13 -14.64
C SER A 253 15.85 18.54 -15.10
N LEU A 254 16.45 19.56 -14.51
CA LEU A 254 16.38 20.92 -15.08
C LEU A 254 16.89 20.81 -16.50
N ASP A 255 15.99 20.93 -17.46
CA ASP A 255 16.30 20.78 -18.87
C ASP A 255 17.37 21.78 -19.25
N LYS A 256 18.47 21.28 -19.83
CA LYS A 256 19.58 22.13 -20.29
C LYS A 256 19.16 23.13 -21.37
N SER A 257 17.89 23.07 -21.82
CA SER A 257 17.30 24.03 -22.76
C SER A 257 17.17 25.45 -22.17
N TYR A 258 16.96 25.57 -20.84
CA TYR A 258 16.93 26.89 -20.20
C TYR A 258 18.31 27.56 -20.07
N ALA A 259 19.38 26.77 -19.99
CA ALA A 259 20.74 27.31 -19.91
C ALA A 259 21.25 27.85 -21.24
N ALA A 260 20.65 27.48 -22.37
CA ALA A 260 20.95 28.01 -23.69
C ALA A 260 20.23 29.33 -24.01
N ALA A 261 19.06 29.57 -23.37
CA ALA A 261 18.27 30.79 -23.63
C ALA A 261 18.75 32.03 -22.83
N VAL A 262 19.64 31.88 -21.86
CA VAL A 262 20.19 32.99 -21.03
C VAL A 262 21.54 33.47 -21.57
N LYS A 263 22.02 32.95 -22.69
CA LYS A 263 23.31 33.38 -23.34
C LYS A 263 23.07 34.10 -24.66
N VAL A 264 22.02 34.87 -24.79
CA VAL A 264 21.83 35.82 -25.90
C VAL A 264 21.68 37.22 -25.35
#